data_4426db8c37e1865f0d4579c3920e6851
#
_entry.id   4426db8c37e1865f0d4579c3920e6851
#
_cell.length_a   1.000
_cell.length_b   1.000
_cell.length_c   1.000
_cell.angle_alpha   90.00
_cell.angle_beta   90.00
_cell.angle_gamma   90.00
#
_symmetry.space_group_name_H-M   'P 1'
#
loop_
_entity.id
_entity.type
_entity.pdbx_description
1 polymer ?
#
loop_
_entity_poly.entity_id
_entity_poly.type
_entity_poly.pdbx_seq_one_letter_code
_entity_poly.pdbx_strand_id
1 'polypeptide(L)'
;MSSTDYDVFLSHNSTDKPAVEELARRLVKENIKPWLDKWNLIPGDPWQKALESALDRCTTCAVFIGPSGISPWQNEEMRTAIDRRVREGRFRVIPVLLPGAQREKRSRLPAFMVATTWVEFRKSLDDEEAFHRFMCGIRGIEPGPGSGEP
;
A
#
# COMPACT_ATOMS: atom_id res chain seq x y z
N MET A 1 -20.97 13.30 -3.21
CA MET A 1 -20.68 12.01 -3.85
C MET A 1 -19.20 11.72 -3.81
N SER A 2 -18.85 10.51 -3.45
CA SER A 2 -17.46 10.11 -3.40
C SER A 2 -16.93 9.86 -4.79
N SER A 3 -15.74 10.36 -5.07
CA SER A 3 -15.06 10.06 -6.33
C SER A 3 -14.16 8.86 -6.22
N THR A 4 -14.10 8.25 -5.02
CA THR A 4 -13.20 7.12 -4.82
C THR A 4 -13.90 5.82 -5.15
N ASP A 5 -13.26 5.02 -5.98
CA ASP A 5 -13.77 3.71 -6.38
C ASP A 5 -13.05 2.58 -5.68
N TYR A 6 -11.92 2.88 -5.07
CA TYR A 6 -11.08 1.88 -4.42
C TYR A 6 -10.68 2.36 -3.05
N ASP A 7 -10.45 1.41 -2.16
CA ASP A 7 -10.06 1.72 -0.79
C ASP A 7 -8.55 1.90 -0.65
N VAL A 8 -7.78 1.19 -1.46
CA VAL A 8 -6.33 1.24 -1.34
C VAL A 8 -5.66 0.96 -2.67
N PHE A 9 -4.66 1.76 -2.99
CA PHE A 9 -3.79 1.56 -4.14
C PHE A 9 -2.60 0.73 -3.66
N LEU A 10 -2.34 -0.42 -4.31
CA LEU A 10 -1.26 -1.32 -3.88
C LEU A 10 -0.03 -1.06 -4.72
N SER A 11 0.90 -0.31 -4.16
CA SER A 11 2.13 0.05 -4.84
C SER A 11 3.25 -0.88 -4.43
N HIS A 12 3.93 -1.48 -5.41
CA HIS A 12 4.90 -2.53 -5.12
C HIS A 12 5.90 -2.68 -6.25
N ASN A 13 6.95 -3.43 -5.93
CA ASN A 13 7.97 -3.87 -6.86
C ASN A 13 7.47 -5.16 -7.55
N SER A 14 7.80 -5.33 -8.81
CA SER A 14 7.35 -6.52 -9.53
C SER A 14 7.81 -7.83 -8.90
N THR A 15 8.96 -7.84 -8.23
CA THR A 15 9.43 -9.05 -7.57
C THR A 15 8.58 -9.42 -6.36
N ASP A 16 7.84 -8.45 -5.80
CA ASP A 16 6.98 -8.70 -4.64
C ASP A 16 5.54 -9.00 -5.04
N LYS A 17 5.25 -9.04 -6.33
CA LYS A 17 3.88 -9.18 -6.81
C LYS A 17 3.15 -10.40 -6.23
N PRO A 18 3.76 -11.58 -6.13
CA PRO A 18 3.02 -12.72 -5.56
C PRO A 18 2.53 -12.46 -4.14
N ALA A 19 3.38 -11.86 -3.30
CA ALA A 19 3.00 -11.56 -1.92
C ALA A 19 1.90 -10.51 -1.89
N VAL A 20 2.04 -9.48 -2.71
CA VAL A 20 1.05 -8.40 -2.74
C VAL A 20 -0.30 -8.93 -3.25
N GLU A 21 -0.26 -9.80 -4.23
CA GLU A 21 -1.50 -10.37 -4.77
C GLU A 21 -2.20 -11.23 -3.72
N GLU A 22 -1.45 -11.96 -2.92
CA GLU A 22 -2.04 -12.76 -1.85
C GLU A 22 -2.75 -11.85 -0.84
N LEU A 23 -2.11 -10.77 -0.44
CA LEU A 23 -2.73 -9.82 0.48
C LEU A 23 -3.94 -9.15 -0.16
N ALA A 24 -3.87 -8.86 -1.46
CA ALA A 24 -4.99 -8.26 -2.15
C ALA A 24 -6.22 -9.17 -2.11
N ARG A 25 -6.01 -10.47 -2.30
CA ARG A 25 -7.12 -11.42 -2.23
C ARG A 25 -7.73 -11.46 -0.84
N ARG A 26 -6.90 -11.35 0.20
CA ARG A 26 -7.41 -11.31 1.56
C ARG A 26 -8.22 -10.05 1.81
N LEU A 27 -7.77 -8.91 1.25
CA LEU A 27 -8.52 -7.67 1.40
C LEU A 27 -9.91 -7.78 0.75
N VAL A 28 -9.98 -8.39 -0.43
CA VAL A 28 -11.24 -8.57 -1.11
C VAL A 28 -12.22 -9.38 -0.25
N LYS A 29 -11.72 -10.39 0.44
CA LYS A 29 -12.57 -11.21 1.31
C LYS A 29 -13.13 -10.40 2.48
N GLU A 30 -12.46 -9.31 2.83
CA GLU A 30 -12.89 -8.44 3.92
C GLU A 30 -13.68 -7.23 3.42
N ASN A 31 -14.12 -7.26 2.17
CA ASN A 31 -14.88 -6.19 1.54
C ASN A 31 -14.10 -4.89 1.40
N ILE A 32 -12.78 -5.00 1.26
CA ILE A 32 -11.92 -3.87 0.97
C ILE A 32 -11.56 -3.97 -0.51
N LYS A 33 -11.71 -2.87 -1.26
CA LYS A 33 -11.47 -2.87 -2.70
C LYS A 33 -10.05 -2.36 -3.00
N PRO A 34 -9.13 -3.27 -3.32
CA PRO A 34 -7.78 -2.83 -3.68
C PRO A 34 -7.69 -2.53 -5.17
N TRP A 35 -6.80 -1.60 -5.51
CA TRP A 35 -6.39 -1.42 -6.89
C TRP A 35 -5.02 -2.07 -7.05
N LEU A 36 -4.94 -3.04 -7.94
CA LEU A 36 -3.70 -3.77 -8.20
C LEU A 36 -3.48 -3.76 -9.70
N ASP A 37 -2.27 -3.40 -10.13
CA ASP A 37 -1.98 -3.23 -11.55
C ASP A 37 -2.33 -4.48 -12.37
N LYS A 38 -1.97 -5.66 -11.86
CA LYS A 38 -2.24 -6.91 -12.58
C LYS A 38 -3.73 -7.14 -12.83
N TRP A 39 -4.56 -6.68 -11.90
CA TRP A 39 -6.00 -6.92 -11.98
C TRP A 39 -6.75 -5.79 -12.70
N ASN A 40 -6.20 -4.60 -12.67
CA ASN A 40 -6.97 -3.41 -13.03
C ASN A 40 -6.45 -2.62 -14.23
N LEU A 41 -5.18 -2.82 -14.60
CA LEU A 41 -4.67 -2.18 -15.80
C LEU A 41 -5.25 -2.84 -17.05
N ILE A 42 -5.73 -2.03 -17.95
CA ILE A 42 -6.36 -2.53 -19.18
C ILE A 42 -5.26 -2.63 -20.24
N PRO A 43 -5.04 -3.84 -20.79
CA PRO A 43 -4.02 -3.98 -21.84
C PRO A 43 -4.30 -3.00 -22.99
N GLY A 44 -3.26 -2.31 -23.39
CA GLY A 44 -3.37 -1.32 -24.45
C GLY A 44 -3.48 0.10 -23.97
N ASP A 45 -3.88 0.31 -22.72
CA ASP A 45 -3.94 1.68 -22.17
C ASP A 45 -2.57 2.17 -21.77
N PRO A 46 -2.34 3.50 -21.82
CA PRO A 46 -1.08 4.06 -21.32
C PRO A 46 -0.96 3.80 -19.82
N TRP A 47 0.02 2.99 -19.44
CA TRP A 47 0.10 2.52 -18.05
C TRP A 47 0.36 3.64 -17.06
N GLN A 48 1.20 4.60 -17.41
CA GLN A 48 1.54 5.68 -16.48
C GLN A 48 0.31 6.52 -16.12
N LYS A 49 -0.45 6.88 -17.14
CA LYS A 49 -1.64 7.69 -16.94
C LYS A 49 -2.70 6.91 -16.18
N ALA A 50 -2.81 5.62 -16.47
CA ALA A 50 -3.77 4.76 -15.76
C ALA A 50 -3.43 4.64 -14.28
N LEU A 51 -2.13 4.56 -13.95
CA LEU A 51 -1.71 4.50 -12.55
C LEU A 51 -2.05 5.79 -11.82
N GLU A 52 -1.78 6.94 -12.46
CA GLU A 52 -2.06 8.21 -11.82
C GLU A 52 -3.56 8.42 -11.61
N SER A 53 -4.34 8.04 -12.61
CA SER A 53 -5.79 8.13 -12.50
C SER A 53 -6.31 7.23 -11.38
N ALA A 54 -5.78 6.02 -11.29
CA ALA A 54 -6.18 5.09 -10.24
C ALA A 54 -5.86 5.64 -8.87
N LEU A 55 -4.68 6.26 -8.73
CA LEU A 55 -4.28 6.83 -7.46
C LEU A 55 -5.26 7.91 -7.00
N ASP A 56 -5.76 8.71 -7.93
CA ASP A 56 -6.75 9.74 -7.62
C ASP A 56 -8.09 9.15 -7.18
N ARG A 57 -8.35 7.91 -7.52
CA ARG A 57 -9.61 7.24 -7.19
C ARG A 57 -9.51 6.38 -5.95
N CYS A 58 -8.39 6.45 -5.23
CA CYS A 58 -8.18 5.70 -4.00
C CYS A 58 -8.14 6.63 -2.80
N THR A 59 -8.55 6.12 -1.65
CA THR A 59 -8.47 6.89 -0.41
C THR A 59 -7.16 6.69 0.33
N THR A 60 -6.47 5.59 0.06
CA THR A 60 -5.18 5.28 0.70
C THR A 60 -4.26 4.64 -0.32
N CYS A 61 -3.00 4.58 0.05
CA CYS A 61 -1.98 3.91 -0.76
C CYS A 61 -1.11 3.06 0.16
N ALA A 62 -0.99 1.78 -0.13
CA ALA A 62 -0.06 0.90 0.57
C ALA A 62 1.22 0.81 -0.25
N VAL A 63 2.35 1.05 0.40
CA VAL A 63 3.66 0.96 -0.24
C VAL A 63 4.35 -0.27 0.31
N PHE A 64 4.49 -1.29 -0.52
CA PHE A 64 5.06 -2.57 -0.09
C PHE A 64 6.56 -2.57 -0.28
N ILE A 65 7.28 -2.97 0.76
CA ILE A 65 8.73 -3.06 0.72
C ILE A 65 9.10 -4.51 1.03
N GLY A 66 9.65 -5.19 0.03
CA GLY A 66 10.06 -6.58 0.16
C GLY A 66 11.56 -6.71 0.33
N PRO A 67 12.07 -7.95 0.22
CA PRO A 67 13.51 -8.19 0.40
C PRO A 67 14.40 -7.43 -0.58
N SER A 68 13.87 -7.05 -1.73
CA SER A 68 14.64 -6.28 -2.71
C SER A 68 14.80 -4.82 -2.30
N GLY A 69 14.12 -4.39 -1.24
CA GLY A 69 14.25 -3.04 -0.73
C GLY A 69 13.39 -2.05 -1.48
N ILE A 70 13.74 -0.78 -1.32
CA ILE A 70 12.94 0.31 -1.85
C ILE A 70 13.41 0.76 -3.24
N SER A 71 14.51 0.19 -3.74
CA SER A 71 15.06 0.60 -5.04
C SER A 71 14.03 0.70 -6.15
N PRO A 72 13.10 -0.25 -6.25
CA PRO A 72 12.10 -0.18 -7.32
C PRO A 72 11.14 0.98 -7.20
N TRP A 73 11.21 1.71 -6.10
CA TRP A 73 10.39 2.89 -5.85
C TRP A 73 11.05 4.14 -6.37
N GLN A 74 11.77 4.01 -7.47
CA GLN A 74 12.46 5.16 -8.03
C GLN A 74 11.74 5.79 -9.20
N ASN A 75 10.51 5.37 -9.44
CA ASN A 75 9.68 6.04 -10.44
C ASN A 75 9.27 7.38 -9.87
N GLU A 76 9.94 8.43 -10.32
CA GLU A 76 9.71 9.76 -9.77
C GLU A 76 8.31 10.29 -10.03
N GLU A 77 7.72 9.88 -11.13
CA GLU A 77 6.36 10.33 -11.43
C GLU A 77 5.36 9.79 -10.43
N MET A 78 5.51 8.52 -10.05
CA MET A 78 4.63 7.93 -9.04
C MET A 78 4.87 8.55 -7.68
N ARG A 79 6.14 8.76 -7.32
CA ARG A 79 6.45 9.39 -6.04
C ARG A 79 5.85 10.78 -5.96
N THR A 80 5.96 11.53 -7.05
CA THR A 80 5.40 12.88 -7.11
C THR A 80 3.88 12.84 -6.99
N ALA A 81 3.24 11.89 -7.66
CA ALA A 81 1.78 11.77 -7.60
C ALA A 81 1.32 11.43 -6.19
N ILE A 82 2.02 10.52 -5.52
CA ILE A 82 1.67 10.16 -4.14
C ILE A 82 1.88 11.35 -3.21
N ASP A 83 3.00 12.04 -3.37
CA ASP A 83 3.29 13.20 -2.54
C ASP A 83 2.22 14.28 -2.70
N ARG A 84 1.78 14.49 -3.94
CA ARG A 84 0.71 15.46 -4.21
C ARG A 84 -0.57 15.07 -3.46
N ARG A 85 -0.94 13.78 -3.52
CA ARG A 85 -2.13 13.33 -2.82
C ARG A 85 -2.00 13.52 -1.31
N VAL A 86 -0.81 13.24 -0.77
CA VAL A 86 -0.59 13.44 0.67
C VAL A 86 -0.74 14.91 1.04
N ARG A 87 -0.24 15.81 0.21
CA ARG A 87 -0.34 17.24 0.49
C ARG A 87 -1.77 17.75 0.40
N GLU A 88 -2.59 17.12 -0.42
CA GLU A 88 -4.00 17.49 -0.53
C GLU A 88 -4.77 17.15 0.74
N GLY A 89 -4.22 16.30 1.59
CA GLY A 89 -4.87 15.88 2.81
C GLY A 89 -5.82 14.71 2.59
N ARG A 90 -6.19 14.06 3.69
CA ARG A 90 -7.14 12.95 3.69
C ARG A 90 -6.68 11.74 2.88
N PHE A 91 -5.42 11.69 2.51
CA PHE A 91 -4.86 10.56 1.80
C PHE A 91 -3.78 9.95 2.67
N ARG A 92 -3.98 8.69 3.04
CA ARG A 92 -3.05 8.01 3.95
C ARG A 92 -2.15 7.08 3.18
N VAL A 93 -0.85 7.17 3.46
CA VAL A 93 0.13 6.25 2.89
C VAL A 93 0.56 5.28 3.97
N ILE A 94 0.46 3.99 3.68
CA ILE A 94 0.75 2.94 4.64
C ILE A 94 1.95 2.14 4.16
N PRO A 95 3.13 2.35 4.75
CA PRO A 95 4.27 1.50 4.41
C PRO A 95 4.07 0.10 4.99
N VAL A 96 4.26 -0.91 4.17
CA VAL A 96 4.05 -2.31 4.56
C VAL A 96 5.33 -3.07 4.30
N LEU A 97 5.92 -3.58 5.37
CA LEU A 97 7.15 -4.36 5.28
C LEU A 97 6.78 -5.82 5.11
N LEU A 98 7.21 -6.42 4.00
CA LEU A 98 6.91 -7.82 3.71
C LEU A 98 7.94 -8.74 4.38
N PRO A 99 7.61 -10.02 4.58
CA PRO A 99 8.56 -10.95 5.21
C PRO A 99 9.89 -10.96 4.49
N GLY A 100 10.95 -10.96 5.26
CA GLY A 100 12.31 -10.97 4.72
C GLY A 100 12.88 -9.62 4.38
N ALA A 101 12.06 -8.58 4.42
CA ALA A 101 12.52 -7.23 4.12
C ALA A 101 13.13 -6.59 5.35
N GLN A 102 14.00 -5.60 5.10
CA GLN A 102 14.59 -4.81 6.16
C GLN A 102 14.18 -3.36 5.99
N ARG A 103 14.02 -2.66 7.10
CA ARG A 103 13.70 -1.24 7.03
C ARG A 103 14.86 -0.49 6.39
N GLU A 104 14.51 0.37 5.43
CA GLU A 104 15.49 1.24 4.81
C GLU A 104 15.88 2.36 5.76
N LYS A 105 17.07 2.91 5.53
CA LYS A 105 17.47 4.09 6.28
C LYS A 105 16.54 5.25 5.94
N ARG A 106 16.31 6.10 6.94
CA ARG A 106 15.42 7.24 6.75
C ARG A 106 15.83 8.10 5.56
N SER A 107 17.14 8.23 5.34
CA SER A 107 17.63 9.08 4.27
C SER A 107 17.25 8.57 2.88
N ARG A 108 16.84 7.31 2.78
CA ARG A 108 16.46 6.72 1.51
C ARG A 108 14.96 6.70 1.29
N LEU A 109 14.19 7.10 2.29
CA LEU A 109 12.74 7.04 2.19
C LEU A 109 12.18 8.34 1.66
N PRO A 110 11.11 8.28 0.85
CA PRO A 110 10.39 9.50 0.50
C PRO A 110 9.87 10.16 1.78
N ALA A 111 9.77 11.49 1.73
CA ALA A 111 9.35 12.26 2.90
C ALA A 111 8.02 11.78 3.46
N PHE A 112 7.09 11.38 2.58
CA PHE A 112 5.76 10.97 3.04
C PHE A 112 5.77 9.64 3.80
N MET A 113 6.92 8.94 3.87
CA MET A 113 7.03 7.70 4.62
C MET A 113 7.83 7.85 5.91
N VAL A 114 8.59 8.93 6.07
CA VAL A 114 9.56 9.03 7.15
C VAL A 114 8.93 9.02 8.53
N ALA A 115 7.82 9.74 8.70
CA ALA A 115 7.18 9.88 10.00
C ALA A 115 5.89 9.06 10.12
N THR A 116 5.71 8.10 9.23
CA THR A 116 4.47 7.33 9.15
C THR A 116 4.59 6.04 9.94
N THR A 117 3.48 5.59 10.51
CA THR A 117 3.43 4.30 11.20
C THR A 117 3.38 3.19 10.17
N TRP A 118 4.24 2.20 10.35
CA TRP A 118 4.38 1.10 9.40
C TRP A 118 3.63 -0.14 9.86
N VAL A 119 3.27 -0.99 8.90
CA VAL A 119 2.77 -2.34 9.17
C VAL A 119 3.88 -3.30 8.78
N GLU A 120 4.20 -4.25 9.67
CA GLU A 120 5.32 -5.18 9.43
C GLU A 120 4.84 -6.62 9.49
N PHE A 121 4.90 -7.31 8.35
CA PHE A 121 4.70 -8.76 8.29
C PHE A 121 6.06 -9.41 8.52
N ARG A 122 6.41 -9.67 9.77
CA ARG A 122 7.78 -10.05 10.10
C ARG A 122 8.16 -11.44 9.61
N LYS A 123 7.32 -12.42 9.83
CA LYS A 123 7.66 -13.80 9.53
C LYS A 123 6.88 -14.35 8.35
N SER A 124 5.64 -13.94 8.18
CA SER A 124 4.75 -14.57 7.22
C SER A 124 3.62 -13.63 6.87
N LEU A 125 3.08 -13.80 5.68
CA LEU A 125 1.87 -13.07 5.27
C LEU A 125 0.65 -13.51 6.06
N ASP A 126 0.76 -14.63 6.79
CA ASP A 126 -0.33 -15.12 7.64
C ASP A 126 -0.42 -14.43 8.98
N ASP A 127 0.45 -13.47 9.25
CA ASP A 127 0.44 -12.72 10.51
C ASP A 127 -0.89 -11.98 10.63
N GLU A 128 -1.75 -12.49 11.50
CA GLU A 128 -3.10 -11.94 11.63
C GLU A 128 -3.11 -10.56 12.27
N GLU A 129 -2.20 -10.30 13.19
CA GLU A 129 -2.14 -8.99 13.80
C GLU A 129 -1.68 -7.94 12.78
N ALA A 130 -0.67 -8.28 11.98
CA ALA A 130 -0.21 -7.36 10.94
C ALA A 130 -1.33 -7.09 9.94
N PHE A 131 -2.07 -8.13 9.54
CA PHE A 131 -3.15 -7.94 8.60
C PHE A 131 -4.27 -7.08 9.19
N HIS A 132 -4.59 -7.30 10.47
CA HIS A 132 -5.58 -6.48 11.15
C HIS A 132 -5.16 -5.00 11.15
N ARG A 133 -3.91 -4.74 11.50
CA ARG A 133 -3.40 -3.37 11.50
C ARG A 133 -3.42 -2.75 10.10
N PHE A 134 -3.12 -3.58 9.10
CA PHE A 134 -3.16 -3.12 7.72
C PHE A 134 -4.58 -2.68 7.33
N MET A 135 -5.57 -3.52 7.65
CA MET A 135 -6.96 -3.16 7.37
C MET A 135 -7.39 -1.90 8.11
N CYS A 136 -6.95 -1.75 9.36
CA CYS A 136 -7.29 -0.55 10.14
C CYS A 136 -6.69 0.69 9.51
N GLY A 137 -5.46 0.59 9.00
CA GLY A 137 -4.84 1.72 8.30
C GLY A 137 -5.62 2.12 7.06
N ILE A 138 -6.11 1.13 6.32
CA ILE A 138 -6.91 1.40 5.13
C ILE A 138 -8.23 2.06 5.51
N ARG A 139 -8.87 1.57 6.58
CA ARG A 139 -10.15 2.08 7.02
C ARG A 139 -10.06 3.36 7.84
N GLY A 140 -8.86 3.71 8.29
CA GLY A 140 -8.66 4.92 9.10
C GLY A 140 -9.19 4.79 10.52
N ILE A 141 -9.04 3.62 11.11
CA ILE A 141 -9.50 3.38 12.49
C ILE A 141 -8.35 2.85 13.33
N GLU A 142 -8.47 3.02 14.63
CA GLU A 142 -7.44 2.55 15.55
C GLU A 142 -7.50 1.03 15.66
N PRO A 143 -6.34 0.35 15.69
CA PRO A 143 -6.35 -1.12 15.78
C PRO A 143 -6.88 -1.68 17.09
N GLY A 144 -6.85 -0.88 18.14
CA GLY A 144 -7.31 -1.35 19.43
C GLY A 144 -6.26 -2.19 20.14
N PRO A 145 -6.65 -2.94 21.18
CA PRO A 145 -5.68 -3.65 22.01
C PRO A 145 -5.04 -4.88 21.37
N GLY A 146 -5.46 -5.23 20.15
CA GLY A 146 -4.83 -6.33 19.47
C GLY A 146 -5.83 -7.39 19.06
N SER A 147 -5.45 -8.12 17.99
CA SER A 147 -6.36 -9.07 17.37
C SER A 147 -6.61 -10.30 18.26
N GLY A 148 -5.68 -10.63 19.11
CA GLY A 148 -5.82 -11.79 19.96
C GLY A 148 -6.60 -11.55 21.24
N GLU A 149 -7.05 -10.35 21.44
CA GLU A 149 -7.74 -10.00 22.66
C GLU A 149 -9.15 -10.52 22.69
N PRO A 150 -9.48 -11.31 23.68
CA PRO A 150 -10.86 -11.71 23.85
C PRO A 150 -11.70 -10.55 24.32
#